data_13d42b27c641d2b5921f5668047b686e
#
_entry.id   13d42b27c641d2b5921f5668047b686e
#
_cell.length_a   1.000
_cell.length_b   1.000
_cell.length_c   1.000
_cell.angle_alpha   90.00
_cell.angle_beta   90.00
_cell.angle_gamma   90.00
#
_symmetry.space_group_name_H-M   'P 1'
#
loop_
_entity.id
_entity.type
_entity.pdbx_description
1 polymer ?
#
loop_
_entity_poly.entity_id
_entity_poly.type
_entity_poly.pdbx_seq_one_letter_code
_entity_poly.pdbx_strand_id
1 'polypeptide(L)'
;MVETKKITTTLGIMSTKIVILSDNRACSALVGAEHGLAVYMESASGKYLFDTGASNLFIGNARALGVDLADVDYCLISHGHSDHIGGLQAFLDINSKAKVILSARIPGAEYVSVRRIRHAITSHIDFAKYGARMVFIEENTTIGDIHIFANIACRHPLPLGDKNLLIRDATQQFVPDDFRHELAFLVDGVLFTGCAHSGILNILESVQQPPAVSIGGFHLLDSGADQNFESDEQLERLAHHLAAGYPQTVFYTGHCTGDRCFRILSAANPRIRQFHCGDVIELDEA
;
A
#
# COMPACT_ATOMS: atom_id res chain seq x y z
N MET A 1 22.56 -15.39 -13.62
CA MET A 1 21.28 -14.62 -13.67
C MET A 1 20.50 -15.06 -12.45
N VAL A 2 20.25 -14.15 -11.51
CA VAL A 2 19.37 -14.42 -10.36
C VAL A 2 17.95 -14.32 -10.90
N GLU A 3 17.19 -15.42 -10.87
CA GLU A 3 15.81 -15.45 -11.30
C GLU A 3 14.97 -14.60 -10.32
N THR A 4 14.37 -13.54 -10.82
CA THR A 4 13.26 -12.86 -10.14
C THR A 4 12.07 -13.82 -10.16
N LYS A 5 11.37 -13.95 -9.03
CA LYS A 5 10.16 -14.77 -8.97
C LYS A 5 9.06 -14.11 -9.82
N LYS A 6 8.77 -14.71 -10.97
CA LYS A 6 7.71 -14.27 -11.87
C LYS A 6 6.41 -14.99 -11.52
N ILE A 7 5.35 -14.24 -11.23
CA ILE A 7 4.03 -14.77 -10.90
C ILE A 7 3.07 -14.34 -12.01
N THR A 8 2.62 -15.28 -12.83
CA THR A 8 1.63 -15.01 -13.88
C THR A 8 0.23 -15.34 -13.38
N THR A 9 -0.73 -14.47 -13.65
CA THR A 9 -2.15 -14.65 -13.25
C THR A 9 -3.05 -14.15 -14.38
N THR A 10 -3.87 -15.03 -14.95
CA THR A 10 -4.84 -14.68 -16.00
C THR A 10 -6.15 -14.21 -15.37
N LEU A 11 -6.55 -12.97 -15.60
CA LEU A 11 -7.67 -12.32 -14.88
C LEU A 11 -8.65 -11.55 -15.78
N GLY A 12 -8.53 -11.64 -17.11
CA GLY A 12 -9.43 -10.90 -18.02
C GLY A 12 -9.31 -9.38 -17.96
N ILE A 13 -8.16 -8.88 -17.46
CA ILE A 13 -7.78 -7.46 -17.48
C ILE A 13 -6.66 -7.27 -18.48
N MET A 14 -6.47 -6.02 -18.96
CA MET A 14 -5.38 -5.68 -19.87
C MET A 14 -4.03 -6.06 -19.29
N SER A 15 -3.08 -6.46 -20.13
CA SER A 15 -1.73 -6.84 -19.70
C SER A 15 -1.13 -5.79 -18.76
N THR A 16 -0.88 -6.20 -17.53
CA THR A 16 -0.41 -5.31 -16.46
C THR A 16 0.79 -5.95 -15.77
N LYS A 17 1.87 -5.18 -15.62
CA LYS A 17 3.07 -5.58 -14.90
C LYS A 17 3.15 -4.84 -13.58
N ILE A 18 3.28 -5.56 -12.49
CA ILE A 18 3.47 -5.00 -11.14
C ILE A 18 4.83 -5.46 -10.61
N VAL A 19 5.61 -4.55 -10.05
CA VAL A 19 6.93 -4.83 -9.48
C VAL A 19 6.99 -4.29 -8.04
N ILE A 20 7.29 -5.14 -7.09
CA ILE A 20 7.44 -4.75 -5.68
C ILE A 20 8.85 -4.16 -5.49
N LEU A 21 8.92 -2.85 -5.26
CA LEU A 21 10.18 -2.10 -5.16
C LEU A 21 10.67 -1.92 -3.72
N SER A 22 9.77 -1.98 -2.74
CA SER A 22 10.11 -1.99 -1.32
C SER A 22 9.11 -2.85 -0.55
N ASP A 23 9.60 -3.67 0.34
CA ASP A 23 8.87 -4.49 1.31
C ASP A 23 9.81 -4.87 2.45
N ASN A 24 9.24 -5.35 3.56
CA ASN A 24 9.99 -5.78 4.76
C ASN A 24 10.97 -6.92 4.47
N ARG A 25 10.81 -7.62 3.35
CA ARG A 25 11.64 -8.75 2.90
C ARG A 25 11.95 -8.66 1.43
N ALA A 26 13.11 -9.15 1.06
CA ALA A 26 13.54 -9.30 -0.32
C ALA A 26 13.42 -10.76 -0.78
N CYS A 27 12.94 -10.97 -2.01
CA CYS A 27 12.87 -12.30 -2.62
C CYS A 27 14.24 -12.84 -3.08
N SER A 28 15.23 -11.96 -3.22
CA SER A 28 16.57 -12.30 -3.67
C SER A 28 17.62 -11.31 -3.17
N ALA A 29 18.92 -11.68 -3.29
CA ALA A 29 20.03 -10.77 -2.97
C ALA A 29 20.24 -9.62 -3.98
N LEU A 30 19.46 -9.57 -5.06
CA LEU A 30 19.53 -8.50 -6.06
C LEU A 30 18.97 -7.17 -5.54
N VAL A 31 18.05 -7.22 -4.59
CA VAL A 31 17.33 -6.08 -4.03
C VAL A 31 17.48 -6.02 -2.52
N GLY A 32 17.43 -4.81 -1.97
CA GLY A 32 17.38 -4.58 -0.54
C GLY A 32 15.96 -4.63 0.01
N ALA A 33 15.83 -4.84 1.32
CA ALA A 33 14.57 -4.77 2.05
C ALA A 33 14.63 -3.69 3.13
N GLU A 34 13.51 -3.04 3.38
CA GLU A 34 13.32 -2.12 4.50
C GLU A 34 11.87 -2.21 4.99
N HIS A 35 11.61 -1.73 6.20
CA HIS A 35 10.23 -1.55 6.64
C HIS A 35 9.59 -0.42 5.86
N GLY A 36 8.87 -0.75 4.80
CA GLY A 36 8.24 0.22 3.91
C GLY A 36 7.69 -0.43 2.65
N LEU A 37 6.70 0.19 2.04
CA LEU A 37 6.05 -0.30 0.83
C LEU A 37 6.26 0.66 -0.33
N ALA A 38 6.69 0.12 -1.49
CA ALA A 38 6.68 0.80 -2.77
C ALA A 38 6.38 -0.21 -3.88
N VAL A 39 5.41 0.10 -4.72
CA VAL A 39 4.97 -0.78 -5.81
C VAL A 39 4.91 0.00 -7.11
N TYR A 40 5.61 -0.50 -8.13
CA TYR A 40 5.49 0.00 -9.49
C TYR A 40 4.46 -0.80 -10.26
N MET A 41 3.63 -0.11 -11.05
CA MET A 41 2.71 -0.74 -11.98
C MET A 41 2.83 -0.09 -13.37
N GLU A 42 2.86 -0.93 -14.40
CA GLU A 42 2.77 -0.53 -15.81
C GLU A 42 1.58 -1.26 -16.43
N SER A 43 0.67 -0.50 -17.00
CA SER A 43 -0.55 -0.97 -17.64
C SER A 43 -0.80 -0.19 -18.94
N ALA A 44 -1.90 -0.48 -19.62
CA ALA A 44 -2.27 0.24 -20.83
C ALA A 44 -2.60 1.73 -20.57
N SER A 45 -3.07 2.07 -19.37
CA SER A 45 -3.44 3.44 -19.02
C SER A 45 -2.27 4.30 -18.54
N GLY A 46 -1.09 3.70 -18.24
CA GLY A 46 0.10 4.45 -17.84
C GLY A 46 1.03 3.72 -16.87
N LYS A 47 1.95 4.49 -16.30
CA LYS A 47 2.96 4.03 -15.36
C LYS A 47 2.76 4.69 -13.99
N TYR A 48 2.63 3.87 -12.98
CA TYR A 48 2.24 4.27 -11.63
C TYR A 48 3.28 3.84 -10.61
N LEU A 49 3.53 4.68 -9.63
CA LEU A 49 4.25 4.33 -8.40
C LEU A 49 3.28 4.49 -7.23
N PHE A 50 2.96 3.38 -6.57
CA PHE A 50 2.16 3.36 -5.35
C PHE A 50 3.09 3.33 -4.15
N ASP A 51 3.03 4.37 -3.31
CA ASP A 51 3.93 4.64 -2.21
C ASP A 51 5.42 4.65 -2.59
N THR A 52 6.28 5.04 -1.68
CA THR A 52 7.69 5.32 -1.93
C THR A 52 8.64 4.70 -0.90
N GLY A 53 8.12 3.79 -0.04
CA GLY A 53 8.93 3.20 1.02
C GLY A 53 9.33 4.19 2.12
N ALA A 54 10.21 3.75 2.99
CA ALA A 54 10.73 4.55 4.10
C ALA A 54 11.92 5.44 3.70
N SER A 55 12.63 5.08 2.63
CA SER A 55 13.85 5.73 2.20
C SER A 55 13.99 5.79 0.68
N ASN A 56 15.19 6.07 0.18
CA ASN A 56 15.49 6.00 -1.26
C ASN A 56 15.87 4.59 -1.74
N LEU A 57 15.72 3.55 -0.90
CA LEU A 57 16.11 2.17 -1.23
C LEU A 57 15.38 1.65 -2.46
N PHE A 58 14.08 1.94 -2.58
CA PHE A 58 13.24 1.53 -3.73
C PHE A 58 13.80 2.03 -5.08
N ILE A 59 14.53 3.14 -5.12
CA ILE A 59 15.19 3.65 -6.35
C ILE A 59 16.33 2.72 -6.78
N GLY A 60 17.14 2.26 -5.83
CA GLY A 60 18.18 1.26 -6.08
C GLY A 60 17.59 -0.06 -6.58
N ASN A 61 16.53 -0.51 -5.94
CA ASN A 61 15.79 -1.73 -6.30
C ASN A 61 15.15 -1.59 -7.70
N ALA A 62 14.53 -0.45 -8.01
CA ALA A 62 13.98 -0.18 -9.34
C ALA A 62 15.03 -0.33 -10.45
N ARG A 63 16.22 0.25 -10.24
CA ARG A 63 17.34 0.13 -11.19
C ARG A 63 17.78 -1.33 -11.38
N ALA A 64 17.91 -2.07 -10.27
CA ALA A 64 18.29 -3.49 -10.30
C ALA A 64 17.25 -4.36 -11.03
N LEU A 65 15.96 -3.98 -10.95
CA LEU A 65 14.83 -4.68 -11.57
C LEU A 65 14.47 -4.16 -12.99
N GLY A 66 15.23 -3.18 -13.50
CA GLY A 66 15.02 -2.62 -14.84
C GLY A 66 13.76 -1.73 -14.95
N VAL A 67 13.35 -1.11 -13.83
CA VAL A 67 12.23 -0.15 -13.78
C VAL A 67 12.78 1.27 -13.88
N ASP A 68 12.29 2.05 -14.86
CA ASP A 68 12.62 3.46 -15.00
C ASP A 68 11.61 4.33 -14.26
N LEU A 69 11.98 4.80 -13.08
CA LEU A 69 11.14 5.68 -12.26
C LEU A 69 11.02 7.10 -12.84
N ALA A 70 11.93 7.52 -13.74
CA ALA A 70 11.80 8.83 -14.40
C ALA A 70 10.64 8.87 -15.38
N ASP A 71 10.18 7.69 -15.84
CA ASP A 71 9.07 7.55 -16.79
C ASP A 71 7.69 7.32 -16.13
N VAL A 72 7.62 7.33 -14.81
CA VAL A 72 6.35 7.22 -14.06
C VAL A 72 5.49 8.47 -14.31
N ASP A 73 4.20 8.27 -14.57
CA ASP A 73 3.21 9.33 -14.85
C ASP A 73 2.51 9.83 -13.59
N TYR A 74 2.22 8.93 -12.65
CA TYR A 74 1.55 9.23 -11.39
C TYR A 74 2.23 8.52 -10.22
N CYS A 75 2.45 9.28 -9.14
CA CYS A 75 2.82 8.71 -7.83
C CYS A 75 1.62 8.83 -6.91
N LEU A 76 1.13 7.70 -6.39
CA LEU A 76 -0.09 7.57 -5.61
C LEU A 76 0.30 7.22 -4.18
N ILE A 77 0.05 8.13 -3.24
CA ILE A 77 0.41 7.97 -1.84
C ILE A 77 -0.82 7.53 -1.05
N SER A 78 -0.75 6.35 -0.49
CA SER A 78 -1.85 5.75 0.27
C SER A 78 -2.14 6.49 1.57
N HIS A 79 -1.12 6.86 2.33
CA HIS A 79 -1.28 7.57 3.61
C HIS A 79 0.02 8.25 4.07
N GLY A 80 -0.02 8.95 5.21
CA GLY A 80 1.06 9.84 5.64
C GLY A 80 2.17 9.20 6.49
N HIS A 81 2.18 7.89 6.75
CA HIS A 81 3.22 7.25 7.54
C HIS A 81 4.54 7.17 6.78
N SER A 82 5.65 7.32 7.53
CA SER A 82 6.99 7.46 6.96
C SER A 82 7.47 6.27 6.14
N ASP A 83 6.97 5.09 6.40
CA ASP A 83 7.26 3.86 5.66
C ASP A 83 6.51 3.73 4.31
N HIS A 84 5.67 4.72 3.99
CA HIS A 84 4.97 4.85 2.71
C HIS A 84 5.34 6.12 1.93
N ILE A 85 5.56 7.24 2.63
CA ILE A 85 5.86 8.54 1.99
C ILE A 85 7.34 8.93 2.14
N GLY A 86 8.15 8.18 2.87
CA GLY A 86 9.52 8.56 3.22
C GLY A 86 10.45 8.78 2.03
N GLY A 87 10.28 8.01 0.96
CA GLY A 87 11.07 8.14 -0.26
C GLY A 87 10.56 9.20 -1.24
N LEU A 88 9.43 9.87 -0.98
CA LEU A 88 8.78 10.78 -1.95
C LEU A 88 9.70 11.90 -2.42
N GLN A 89 10.48 12.51 -1.51
CA GLN A 89 11.42 13.56 -1.87
C GLN A 89 12.46 13.06 -2.89
N ALA A 90 13.03 11.87 -2.66
CA ALA A 90 14.00 11.25 -3.56
C ALA A 90 13.38 10.89 -4.92
N PHE A 91 12.12 10.44 -4.96
CA PHE A 91 11.39 10.22 -6.20
C PHE A 91 11.21 11.52 -6.99
N LEU A 92 10.78 12.60 -6.33
CA LEU A 92 10.55 13.90 -6.96
C LEU A 92 11.82 14.53 -7.56
N ASP A 93 12.99 14.22 -6.99
CA ASP A 93 14.29 14.70 -7.48
C ASP A 93 14.75 13.98 -8.76
N ILE A 94 14.29 12.73 -8.99
CA ILE A 94 14.65 11.94 -10.18
C ILE A 94 13.57 11.92 -11.27
N ASN A 95 12.32 12.18 -10.90
CA ASN A 95 11.20 12.24 -11.83
C ASN A 95 10.71 13.69 -11.94
N SER A 96 10.64 14.24 -13.15
CA SER A 96 10.25 15.64 -13.38
C SER A 96 8.81 15.81 -13.87
N LYS A 97 8.10 14.72 -14.23
CA LYS A 97 6.78 14.80 -14.88
C LYS A 97 5.62 14.30 -14.02
N ALA A 98 5.83 13.30 -13.17
CA ALA A 98 4.76 12.65 -12.44
C ALA A 98 3.94 13.62 -11.60
N LYS A 99 2.62 13.48 -11.62
CA LYS A 99 1.73 14.06 -10.62
C LYS A 99 1.73 13.18 -9.39
N VAL A 100 1.77 13.81 -8.21
CA VAL A 100 1.68 13.11 -6.92
C VAL A 100 0.29 13.31 -6.38
N ILE A 101 -0.45 12.23 -6.23
CA ILE A 101 -1.82 12.21 -5.69
C ILE A 101 -1.76 11.71 -4.26
N LEU A 102 -2.25 12.52 -3.32
CA LEU A 102 -2.18 12.23 -1.89
C LEU A 102 -3.32 12.93 -1.15
N SER A 103 -3.61 12.50 0.07
CA SER A 103 -4.64 13.14 0.89
C SER A 103 -4.25 14.57 1.29
N ALA A 104 -5.20 15.51 1.22
CA ALA A 104 -5.05 16.87 1.70
C ALA A 104 -4.77 16.95 3.22
N ARG A 105 -4.95 15.85 3.95
CA ARG A 105 -4.71 15.76 5.39
C ARG A 105 -3.27 15.43 5.75
N ILE A 106 -2.40 15.09 4.78
CA ILE A 106 -1.00 14.72 5.03
C ILE A 106 -0.11 15.93 5.31
N PRO A 107 -0.17 17.05 4.57
CA PRO A 107 0.70 18.17 4.82
C PRO A 107 0.50 18.77 6.21
N GLY A 108 1.58 18.83 7.00
CA GLY A 108 1.58 19.37 8.35
C GLY A 108 1.07 18.41 9.43
N ALA A 109 0.64 17.21 9.09
CA ALA A 109 0.28 16.19 10.06
C ALA A 109 1.52 15.58 10.73
N GLU A 110 1.41 15.22 12.00
CA GLU A 110 2.44 14.52 12.75
C GLU A 110 1.89 13.21 13.30
N TYR A 111 2.58 12.12 12.99
CA TYR A 111 2.19 10.76 13.35
C TYR A 111 3.24 10.14 14.29
N VAL A 112 2.78 9.37 15.26
CA VAL A 112 3.66 8.59 16.14
C VAL A 112 3.13 7.19 16.35
N SER A 113 4.05 6.23 16.49
CA SER A 113 3.76 4.88 16.96
C SER A 113 4.15 4.74 18.42
N VAL A 114 3.29 4.07 19.20
CA VAL A 114 3.51 3.81 20.64
C VAL A 114 3.58 2.30 20.96
N ARG A 115 3.89 1.47 19.98
CA ARG A 115 3.91 0.01 20.14
C ARG A 115 4.83 -0.46 21.27
N ARG A 116 6.12 -0.15 21.20
CA ARG A 116 7.15 -0.51 22.20
C ARG A 116 7.73 0.73 22.83
N ILE A 117 8.22 1.62 21.99
CA ILE A 117 8.80 2.91 22.33
C ILE A 117 8.09 3.92 21.45
N ARG A 118 7.66 5.04 22.04
CA ARG A 118 7.11 6.14 21.25
C ARG A 118 8.16 6.67 20.29
N HIS A 119 7.87 6.63 18.99
CA HIS A 119 8.73 7.18 17.96
C HIS A 119 7.89 7.84 16.86
N ALA A 120 8.45 8.87 16.22
CA ALA A 120 7.82 9.53 15.08
C ALA A 120 7.80 8.59 13.86
N ILE A 121 6.66 8.59 13.18
CA ILE A 121 6.46 7.93 11.89
C ILE A 121 6.00 8.96 10.85
N THR A 122 6.44 10.20 11.00
CA THR A 122 6.20 11.34 10.11
C THR A 122 7.39 11.56 9.21
N SER A 123 7.15 11.81 7.92
CA SER A 123 8.17 12.28 6.98
C SER A 123 8.01 13.77 6.71
N HIS A 124 9.13 14.48 6.65
CA HIS A 124 9.16 15.90 6.33
C HIS A 124 9.39 16.09 4.83
N ILE A 125 8.30 16.40 4.11
CA ILE A 125 8.32 16.65 2.68
C ILE A 125 8.13 18.15 2.44
N ASP A 126 8.99 18.75 1.60
CA ASP A 126 8.79 20.13 1.14
C ASP A 126 7.75 20.18 0.01
N PHE A 127 6.48 20.09 0.40
CA PHE A 127 5.37 20.15 -0.55
C PHE A 127 5.34 21.46 -1.35
N ALA A 128 5.84 22.57 -0.80
CA ALA A 128 5.84 23.87 -1.46
C ALA A 128 6.81 23.88 -2.66
N LYS A 129 7.96 23.23 -2.55
CA LYS A 129 8.95 23.09 -3.63
C LYS A 129 8.35 22.43 -4.87
N TYR A 130 7.41 21.50 -4.68
CA TYR A 130 6.83 20.68 -5.76
C TYR A 130 5.34 20.96 -5.98
N GLY A 131 4.82 22.07 -5.48
CA GLY A 131 3.38 22.38 -5.42
C GLY A 131 2.64 22.20 -6.75
N ALA A 132 3.25 22.56 -7.89
CA ALA A 132 2.65 22.37 -9.22
C ALA A 132 2.42 20.91 -9.62
N ARG A 133 3.04 19.96 -8.91
CA ARG A 133 2.93 18.51 -9.13
C ARG A 133 2.02 17.81 -8.14
N MET A 134 1.67 18.47 -7.02
CA MET A 134 0.82 17.89 -5.96
C MET A 134 -0.65 18.01 -6.31
N VAL A 135 -1.37 16.92 -6.12
CA VAL A 135 -2.83 16.84 -6.27
C VAL A 135 -3.39 16.33 -4.94
N PHE A 136 -3.97 17.25 -4.19
CA PHE A 136 -4.51 16.96 -2.87
C PHE A 136 -5.96 16.50 -2.95
N ILE A 137 -6.25 15.36 -2.32
CA ILE A 137 -7.57 14.71 -2.33
C ILE A 137 -8.26 14.90 -0.99
N GLU A 138 -9.50 15.33 -1.00
CA GLU A 138 -10.37 15.49 0.17
C GLU A 138 -11.53 14.47 0.17
N GLU A 139 -12.03 14.11 -1.04
CA GLU A 139 -13.20 13.27 -1.24
C GLU A 139 -12.96 12.26 -2.36
N ASN A 140 -13.85 11.27 -2.47
CA ASN A 140 -13.83 10.31 -3.56
C ASN A 140 -13.86 11.03 -4.91
N THR A 141 -12.96 10.68 -5.79
CA THR A 141 -12.85 11.31 -7.10
C THR A 141 -12.22 10.38 -8.14
N THR A 142 -12.22 10.79 -9.39
CA THR A 142 -11.54 10.09 -10.49
C THR A 142 -10.66 11.07 -11.24
N ILE A 143 -9.41 10.68 -11.51
CA ILE A 143 -8.44 11.44 -12.28
C ILE A 143 -7.93 10.54 -13.41
N GLY A 144 -8.36 10.82 -14.67
CA GLY A 144 -8.13 9.89 -15.77
C GLY A 144 -8.73 8.52 -15.46
N ASP A 145 -7.91 7.48 -15.51
CA ASP A 145 -8.30 6.09 -15.20
C ASP A 145 -8.10 5.71 -13.72
N ILE A 146 -7.71 6.66 -12.87
CA ILE A 146 -7.45 6.44 -11.44
C ILE A 146 -8.73 6.76 -10.66
N HIS A 147 -9.38 5.74 -10.12
CA HIS A 147 -10.46 5.93 -9.13
C HIS A 147 -9.86 6.02 -7.74
N ILE A 148 -10.18 7.07 -6.99
CA ILE A 148 -9.60 7.39 -5.69
C ILE A 148 -10.71 7.36 -4.64
N PHE A 149 -10.48 6.54 -3.61
CA PHE A 149 -11.40 6.39 -2.49
C PHE A 149 -10.80 7.04 -1.25
N ALA A 150 -11.51 8.01 -0.71
CA ALA A 150 -11.20 8.75 0.50
C ALA A 150 -12.37 8.61 1.49
N ASN A 151 -12.18 8.98 2.75
CA ASN A 151 -13.24 8.96 3.75
C ASN A 151 -13.97 7.60 3.82
N ILE A 152 -13.22 6.50 3.82
CA ILE A 152 -13.71 5.12 3.81
C ILE A 152 -14.61 4.89 5.03
N ALA A 153 -15.84 4.42 4.79
CA ALA A 153 -16.81 4.21 5.87
C ALA A 153 -16.43 2.99 6.72
N CYS A 154 -16.35 3.16 8.02
CA CYS A 154 -16.08 2.08 8.97
C CYS A 154 -17.36 1.27 9.26
N ARG A 155 -17.59 0.19 8.52
CA ARG A 155 -18.71 -0.74 8.68
C ARG A 155 -18.27 -2.08 9.30
N HIS A 156 -17.00 -2.42 9.12
CA HIS A 156 -16.35 -3.59 9.69
C HIS A 156 -15.30 -3.15 10.71
N PRO A 157 -14.91 -4.03 11.64
CA PRO A 157 -13.86 -3.73 12.61
C PRO A 157 -12.55 -3.30 11.93
N LEU A 158 -11.89 -2.31 12.52
CA LEU A 158 -10.55 -1.89 12.11
C LEU A 158 -9.50 -2.90 12.61
N PRO A 159 -8.30 -2.93 12.00
CA PRO A 159 -7.17 -3.71 12.49
C PRO A 159 -6.85 -3.35 13.95
N LEU A 160 -6.70 -4.38 14.81
CA LEU A 160 -6.47 -4.14 16.24
C LEU A 160 -5.12 -3.47 16.54
N GLY A 161 -4.16 -3.55 15.61
CA GLY A 161 -2.85 -2.90 15.70
C GLY A 161 -2.91 -1.37 15.64
N ASP A 162 -3.96 -0.81 15.05
CA ASP A 162 -4.15 0.63 14.85
C ASP A 162 -4.21 1.43 16.15
N LYS A 163 -4.65 0.80 17.25
CA LYS A 163 -4.69 1.44 18.59
C LYS A 163 -3.35 2.00 19.06
N ASN A 164 -2.24 1.59 18.45
CA ASN A 164 -0.90 2.05 18.77
C ASN A 164 -0.43 3.22 17.88
N LEU A 165 -1.27 3.70 16.99
CA LEU A 165 -0.97 4.79 16.07
C LEU A 165 -1.73 6.03 16.48
N LEU A 166 -0.99 7.14 16.59
CA LEU A 166 -1.54 8.41 17.07
C LEU A 166 -1.20 9.52 16.07
N ILE A 167 -2.12 10.46 15.94
CA ILE A 167 -1.96 11.70 15.17
C ILE A 167 -2.00 12.90 16.12
N ARG A 168 -1.26 13.96 15.79
CA ARG A 168 -1.35 15.24 16.52
C ARG A 168 -2.59 15.99 16.06
N ASP A 169 -3.48 16.32 16.99
CA ASP A 169 -4.69 17.08 16.71
C ASP A 169 -4.45 18.61 16.71
N ALA A 170 -5.51 19.38 16.44
CA ALA A 170 -5.46 20.84 16.43
C ALA A 170 -5.14 21.45 17.79
N THR A 171 -5.33 20.73 18.89
CA THR A 171 -4.96 21.16 20.26
C THR A 171 -3.52 20.81 20.61
N GLN A 172 -2.74 20.31 19.68
CA GLN A 172 -1.36 19.85 19.83
C GLN A 172 -1.21 18.63 20.74
N GLN A 173 -2.29 17.87 20.93
CA GLN A 173 -2.27 16.60 21.66
C GLN A 173 -2.18 15.43 20.69
N PHE A 174 -1.53 14.35 21.11
CA PHE A 174 -1.56 13.10 20.37
C PHE A 174 -2.79 12.29 20.79
N VAL A 175 -3.66 12.07 19.81
CA VAL A 175 -4.91 11.31 19.93
C VAL A 175 -4.84 10.07 19.04
N PRO A 176 -5.68 9.04 19.24
CA PRO A 176 -5.76 7.92 18.30
C PRO A 176 -5.94 8.42 16.86
N ASP A 177 -5.17 7.85 15.93
CA ASP A 177 -5.28 8.19 14.51
C ASP A 177 -6.64 7.72 13.99
N ASP A 178 -7.35 8.59 13.30
CA ASP A 178 -8.64 8.29 12.68
C ASP A 178 -8.49 7.82 11.21
N PHE A 179 -7.27 7.75 10.71
CA PHE A 179 -6.86 7.34 9.38
C PHE A 179 -7.58 8.05 8.22
N ARG A 180 -8.17 9.22 8.47
CA ARG A 180 -8.83 9.99 7.40
C ARG A 180 -7.86 10.55 6.36
N HIS A 181 -6.57 10.36 6.56
CA HIS A 181 -5.51 10.61 5.57
C HIS A 181 -5.24 9.41 4.66
N GLU A 182 -5.90 8.26 4.88
CA GLU A 182 -5.74 7.07 4.03
C GLU A 182 -6.58 7.19 2.77
N LEU A 183 -5.97 6.82 1.64
CA LEU A 183 -6.59 6.70 0.32
C LEU A 183 -6.38 5.28 -0.21
N ALA A 184 -7.37 4.77 -0.93
CA ALA A 184 -7.21 3.59 -1.77
C ALA A 184 -7.39 3.99 -3.24
N PHE A 185 -6.70 3.27 -4.14
CA PHE A 185 -6.66 3.58 -5.56
C PHE A 185 -7.03 2.35 -6.39
N LEU A 186 -7.97 2.52 -7.33
CA LEU A 186 -8.29 1.48 -8.30
C LEU A 186 -7.89 1.97 -9.71
N VAL A 187 -7.02 1.20 -10.36
CA VAL A 187 -6.54 1.46 -11.71
C VAL A 187 -6.52 0.13 -12.47
N ASP A 188 -7.15 0.08 -13.65
CA ASP A 188 -7.17 -1.09 -14.53
C ASP A 188 -7.50 -2.41 -13.80
N GLY A 189 -8.46 -2.37 -12.87
CA GLY A 189 -8.89 -3.53 -12.09
C GLY A 189 -7.96 -3.91 -10.94
N VAL A 190 -6.87 -3.17 -10.70
CA VAL A 190 -5.95 -3.35 -9.56
C VAL A 190 -6.29 -2.33 -8.48
N LEU A 191 -6.72 -2.82 -7.30
CA LEU A 191 -6.96 -2.01 -6.11
C LEU A 191 -5.70 -1.99 -5.23
N PHE A 192 -5.12 -0.81 -5.04
CA PHE A 192 -4.00 -0.57 -4.14
C PHE A 192 -4.50 0.01 -2.81
N THR A 193 -4.13 -0.62 -1.68
CA THR A 193 -4.70 -0.32 -0.36
C THR A 193 -3.70 0.25 0.66
N GLY A 194 -2.41 0.35 0.31
CA GLY A 194 -1.38 0.71 1.30
C GLY A 194 -1.35 -0.29 2.45
N CYS A 195 -1.57 0.19 3.68
CA CYS A 195 -1.67 -0.65 4.89
C CYS A 195 -3.09 -1.12 5.21
N ALA A 196 -4.11 -0.56 4.58
CA ALA A 196 -5.51 -0.82 4.87
C ALA A 196 -5.88 -0.57 6.35
N HIS A 197 -5.47 0.57 6.91
CA HIS A 197 -5.83 0.99 8.27
C HIS A 197 -7.35 1.16 8.44
N SER A 198 -8.06 1.61 7.40
CA SER A 198 -9.52 1.63 7.38
C SER A 198 -10.16 0.22 7.38
N GLY A 199 -9.34 -0.83 7.35
CA GLY A 199 -9.75 -2.23 7.25
C GLY A 199 -10.05 -2.66 5.81
N ILE A 200 -9.43 -3.78 5.38
CA ILE A 200 -9.54 -4.27 3.99
C ILE A 200 -11.00 -4.47 3.54
N LEU A 201 -11.90 -4.93 4.42
CA LEU A 201 -13.31 -5.11 4.07
C LEU A 201 -14.02 -3.77 3.84
N ASN A 202 -13.73 -2.75 4.64
CA ASN A 202 -14.27 -1.41 4.48
C ASN A 202 -13.81 -0.76 3.17
N ILE A 203 -12.53 -0.95 2.81
CA ILE A 203 -11.97 -0.47 1.55
C ILE A 203 -12.66 -1.15 0.37
N LEU A 204 -12.77 -2.48 0.39
CA LEU A 204 -13.43 -3.24 -0.68
C LEU A 204 -14.91 -2.87 -0.86
N GLU A 205 -15.63 -2.58 0.22
CA GLU A 205 -17.03 -2.12 0.16
C GLU A 205 -17.16 -0.69 -0.39
N SER A 206 -16.10 0.10 -0.36
CA SER A 206 -16.11 1.44 -0.97
C SER A 206 -16.00 1.38 -2.50
N VAL A 207 -15.54 0.26 -3.06
CA VAL A 207 -15.37 0.05 -4.49
C VAL A 207 -16.67 -0.49 -5.10
N GLN A 208 -17.19 0.16 -6.14
CA GLN A 208 -18.47 -0.21 -6.75
C GLN A 208 -18.48 -1.59 -7.41
N GLN A 209 -17.33 -2.02 -7.95
CA GLN A 209 -17.16 -3.32 -8.58
C GLN A 209 -15.96 -4.04 -7.96
N PRO A 210 -16.06 -5.36 -7.68
CA PRO A 210 -14.94 -6.11 -7.14
C PRO A 210 -13.69 -5.96 -8.02
N PRO A 211 -12.53 -5.63 -7.44
CA PRO A 211 -11.28 -5.56 -8.20
C PRO A 211 -10.85 -6.97 -8.65
N ALA A 212 -10.14 -7.07 -9.77
CA ALA A 212 -9.51 -8.31 -10.17
C ALA A 212 -8.36 -8.68 -9.24
N VAL A 213 -7.60 -7.67 -8.84
CA VAL A 213 -6.48 -7.78 -7.88
C VAL A 213 -6.61 -6.72 -6.79
N SER A 214 -6.35 -7.11 -5.54
CA SER A 214 -6.06 -6.18 -4.44
C SER A 214 -4.62 -6.38 -3.99
N ILE A 215 -3.86 -5.29 -3.84
CA ILE A 215 -2.45 -5.33 -3.45
C ILE A 215 -2.17 -4.33 -2.33
N GLY A 216 -1.50 -4.80 -1.26
CA GLY A 216 -1.13 -3.99 -0.10
C GLY A 216 -1.07 -4.80 1.18
N GLY A 217 -0.78 -4.15 2.30
CA GLY A 217 -0.83 -4.73 3.63
C GLY A 217 -2.25 -4.75 4.20
N PHE A 218 -2.48 -5.55 5.25
CA PHE A 218 -3.76 -5.61 5.98
C PHE A 218 -3.65 -5.10 7.43
N HIS A 219 -2.52 -4.55 7.79
CA HIS A 219 -2.17 -4.04 9.13
C HIS A 219 -2.50 -4.98 10.30
N LEU A 220 -2.33 -6.28 10.10
CA LEU A 220 -2.63 -7.33 11.09
C LEU A 220 -1.42 -7.70 11.94
N LEU A 221 -0.21 -7.26 11.53
CA LEU A 221 1.02 -7.49 12.25
C LEU A 221 1.28 -6.39 13.27
N ASP A 222 1.39 -6.76 14.53
CA ASP A 222 2.24 -6.02 15.44
C ASP A 222 3.70 -6.43 15.22
N SER A 223 4.57 -5.46 14.91
CA SER A 223 6.00 -5.67 14.70
C SER A 223 6.76 -6.05 15.99
N GLY A 224 6.07 -6.28 17.08
CA GLY A 224 6.60 -6.83 18.31
C GLY A 224 6.54 -8.35 18.31
N ALA A 225 7.68 -9.03 18.48
CA ALA A 225 7.88 -10.46 18.30
C ALA A 225 6.87 -11.39 19.03
N ASP A 226 6.06 -10.87 19.97
CA ASP A 226 5.20 -11.68 20.83
C ASP A 226 3.75 -11.15 20.98
N GLN A 227 3.33 -10.16 20.17
CA GLN A 227 1.97 -9.64 20.23
C GLN A 227 1.18 -10.01 18.99
N ASN A 228 0.24 -10.93 19.14
CA ASN A 228 -0.81 -11.17 18.17
C ASN A 228 -2.02 -10.34 18.59
N PHE A 229 -2.44 -9.39 17.74
CA PHE A 229 -3.66 -8.63 18.02
C PHE A 229 -4.89 -9.43 17.67
N GLU A 230 -4.96 -9.93 16.42
CA GLU A 230 -6.06 -10.76 15.95
C GLU A 230 -5.85 -12.22 16.37
N SER A 231 -6.93 -12.86 16.85
CA SER A 231 -6.92 -14.32 17.08
C SER A 231 -6.94 -15.09 15.76
N ASP A 232 -6.59 -16.38 15.82
CA ASP A 232 -6.64 -17.27 14.65
C ASP A 232 -8.05 -17.31 14.06
N GLU A 233 -9.09 -17.38 14.89
CA GLU A 233 -10.48 -17.39 14.46
C GLU A 233 -10.91 -16.07 13.81
N GLN A 234 -10.37 -14.93 14.24
CA GLN A 234 -10.64 -13.64 13.60
C GLN A 234 -10.02 -13.60 12.20
N LEU A 235 -8.79 -14.10 12.04
CA LEU A 235 -8.10 -14.18 10.77
C LEU A 235 -8.79 -15.15 9.81
N GLU A 236 -9.22 -16.32 10.29
CA GLU A 236 -9.98 -17.27 9.48
C GLU A 236 -11.32 -16.69 9.02
N ARG A 237 -12.05 -16.01 9.91
CA ARG A 237 -13.29 -15.30 9.53
C ARG A 237 -13.05 -14.23 8.48
N LEU A 238 -11.97 -13.44 8.60
CA LEU A 238 -11.61 -12.48 7.58
C LEU A 238 -11.35 -13.15 6.23
N ALA A 239 -10.54 -14.22 6.21
CA ALA A 239 -10.23 -14.95 4.99
C ALA A 239 -11.49 -15.55 4.32
N HIS A 240 -12.41 -16.14 5.11
CA HIS A 240 -13.68 -16.66 4.61
C HIS A 240 -14.59 -15.54 4.07
N HIS A 241 -14.63 -14.39 4.74
CA HIS A 241 -15.38 -13.22 4.24
C HIS A 241 -14.86 -12.75 2.90
N LEU A 242 -13.52 -12.63 2.76
CA LEU A 242 -12.89 -12.29 1.49
C LEU A 242 -13.18 -13.32 0.40
N ALA A 243 -13.14 -14.63 0.73
CA ALA A 243 -13.44 -15.70 -0.23
C ALA A 243 -14.90 -15.67 -0.71
N ALA A 244 -15.84 -15.42 0.21
CA ALA A 244 -17.27 -15.41 -0.11
C ALA A 244 -17.71 -14.13 -0.82
N GLY A 245 -17.24 -12.96 -0.36
CA GLY A 245 -17.62 -11.66 -0.90
C GLY A 245 -16.90 -11.30 -2.22
N TYR A 246 -15.68 -11.82 -2.40
CA TYR A 246 -14.80 -11.47 -3.53
C TYR A 246 -14.18 -12.71 -4.18
N PRO A 247 -15.00 -13.67 -4.68
CA PRO A 247 -14.54 -14.99 -5.10
C PRO A 247 -13.64 -14.97 -6.33
N GLN A 248 -13.60 -13.87 -7.09
CA GLN A 248 -12.74 -13.72 -8.26
C GLN A 248 -11.50 -12.88 -7.98
N THR A 249 -11.45 -12.10 -6.88
CA THR A 249 -10.33 -11.23 -6.53
C THR A 249 -9.13 -12.04 -6.04
N VAL A 250 -7.95 -11.75 -6.57
CA VAL A 250 -6.69 -12.24 -6.02
C VAL A 250 -6.10 -11.16 -5.11
N PHE A 251 -5.76 -11.54 -3.88
CA PHE A 251 -5.19 -10.64 -2.89
C PHE A 251 -3.69 -10.87 -2.78
N TYR A 252 -2.88 -9.89 -3.17
CA TYR A 252 -1.45 -9.89 -2.89
C TYR A 252 -1.18 -9.06 -1.65
N THR A 253 -0.61 -9.66 -0.62
CA THR A 253 -0.35 -8.99 0.65
C THR A 253 1.06 -9.25 1.17
N GLY A 254 1.60 -8.31 1.94
CA GLY A 254 2.94 -8.35 2.50
C GLY A 254 3.08 -7.27 3.59
N HIS A 255 4.26 -6.68 3.73
CA HIS A 255 4.53 -5.52 4.57
C HIS A 255 3.98 -5.67 6.00
N CYS A 256 2.89 -4.96 6.33
CA CYS A 256 2.28 -4.94 7.66
C CYS A 256 1.27 -6.08 7.93
N THR A 257 1.11 -7.06 7.02
CA THR A 257 0.27 -8.24 7.25
C THR A 257 0.96 -9.28 8.15
N GLY A 258 2.26 -9.51 7.95
CA GLY A 258 3.07 -10.44 8.74
C GLY A 258 2.86 -11.91 8.42
N ASP A 259 3.85 -12.72 8.82
CA ASP A 259 3.92 -14.12 8.39
C ASP A 259 2.88 -15.03 9.05
N ARG A 260 2.62 -14.82 10.34
CA ARG A 260 1.61 -15.62 11.05
C ARG A 260 0.25 -15.37 10.43
N CYS A 261 -0.13 -14.10 10.30
CA CYS A 261 -1.42 -13.71 9.74
C CYS A 261 -1.54 -14.20 8.29
N PHE A 262 -0.52 -14.01 7.46
CA PHE A 262 -0.51 -14.52 6.10
C PHE A 262 -0.74 -16.06 6.05
N ARG A 263 -0.04 -16.84 6.88
CA ARG A 263 -0.21 -18.31 6.88
C ARG A 263 -1.63 -18.73 7.17
N ILE A 264 -2.29 -18.11 8.15
CA ILE A 264 -3.68 -18.42 8.53
C ILE A 264 -4.63 -17.98 7.41
N LEU A 265 -4.50 -16.75 6.94
CA LEU A 265 -5.33 -16.20 5.87
C LEU A 265 -5.25 -17.04 4.59
N SER A 266 -4.04 -17.39 4.14
CA SER A 266 -3.83 -18.13 2.90
C SER A 266 -4.25 -19.61 2.99
N ALA A 267 -4.19 -20.20 4.18
CA ALA A 267 -4.71 -21.54 4.42
C ALA A 267 -6.25 -21.59 4.28
N ALA A 268 -6.95 -20.54 4.74
CA ALA A 268 -8.40 -20.44 4.65
C ALA A 268 -8.90 -19.88 3.29
N ASN A 269 -8.06 -19.09 2.60
CA ASN A 269 -8.37 -18.55 1.28
C ASN A 269 -7.11 -18.57 0.37
N PRO A 270 -6.99 -19.53 -0.57
CA PRO A 270 -5.82 -19.69 -1.42
C PRO A 270 -5.64 -18.56 -2.46
N ARG A 271 -6.62 -17.65 -2.60
CA ARG A 271 -6.46 -16.43 -3.40
C ARG A 271 -5.67 -15.34 -2.69
N ILE A 272 -5.37 -15.51 -1.41
CA ILE A 272 -4.46 -14.64 -0.66
C ILE A 272 -3.03 -15.14 -0.88
N ARG A 273 -2.21 -14.33 -1.52
CA ARG A 273 -0.82 -14.60 -1.91
C ARG A 273 0.12 -13.60 -1.27
N GLN A 274 1.33 -14.02 -0.95
CA GLN A 274 2.36 -13.14 -0.38
C GLN A 274 3.23 -12.55 -1.48
N PHE A 275 3.59 -11.28 -1.32
CA PHE A 275 4.63 -10.63 -2.10
C PHE A 275 5.84 -10.26 -1.22
N HIS A 276 6.99 -10.07 -1.88
CA HIS A 276 8.22 -9.54 -1.29
C HIS A 276 8.88 -8.56 -2.26
N CYS A 277 9.75 -7.69 -1.76
CA CYS A 277 10.56 -6.83 -2.61
C CYS A 277 11.32 -7.66 -3.66
N GLY A 278 11.23 -7.25 -4.92
CA GLY A 278 11.79 -7.95 -6.08
C GLY A 278 10.83 -8.90 -6.80
N ASP A 279 9.64 -9.19 -6.25
CA ASP A 279 8.63 -9.96 -6.98
C ASP A 279 8.07 -9.16 -8.16
N VAL A 280 7.85 -9.89 -9.26
CA VAL A 280 7.21 -9.37 -10.48
C VAL A 280 5.92 -10.16 -10.70
N ILE A 281 4.79 -9.45 -10.72
CA ILE A 281 3.47 -10.02 -10.95
C ILE A 281 3.02 -9.56 -12.34
N GLU A 282 2.76 -10.52 -13.23
CA GLU A 282 2.20 -10.27 -14.56
C GLU A 282 0.74 -10.72 -14.57
N LEU A 283 -0.12 -9.81 -14.97
CA LEU A 283 -1.55 -10.04 -15.13
C LEU A 283 -1.83 -10.06 -16.63
N ASP A 284 -2.27 -11.18 -17.14
CA ASP A 284 -2.51 -11.38 -18.58
C ASP A 284 -4.01 -11.32 -18.89
N GLU A 285 -4.34 -10.94 -20.13
CA GLU A 285 -5.68 -11.07 -20.69
C GLU A 285 -6.11 -12.56 -20.66
N ALA A 286 -7.41 -12.79 -20.46
CA ALA A 286 -7.98 -14.14 -20.42
C ALA A 286 -8.10 -14.73 -21.82
#